data_48bbf15042354695042fc4fb0b9340d2
#
_entry.id   48bbf15042354695042fc4fb0b9340d2
#
_cell.length_a   1.000
_cell.length_b   1.000
_cell.length_c   1.000
_cell.angle_alpha   90.00
_cell.angle_beta   90.00
_cell.angle_gamma   90.00
#
_symmetry.space_group_name_H-M   'P 1'
#
loop_
_entity.id
_entity.type
_entity.pdbx_description
1 polymer ?
#
loop_
_entity_poly.entity_id
_entity_poly.type
_entity_poly.pdbx_seq_one_letter_code
_entity_poly.pdbx_strand_id
1 'polypeptide(L)'
;MNLFCKNKNIYDYLKLILLVIMFMFCLIFKASIRDYILLIVLLLIEYAFKIGFNYIDSINYTISNKFYKNILKTLNILNFEFDFLFVYLFFDSIFKFNIKYLTGIIFGVLAISIILFSFFISLNLKYEILTFRMANESDRESILNIYLEGANALKEDGVDQWQGNYVPSFKDIDEHLGIDLYVLEYHRRVVSTVCLVEGIDEDYENIKGKWNTSIPYISIHKVATSNKYKKQSFAKKMMSYIENLAKRKRMDLRIDTHKDNKKMRNFIISCGYKYTGEVVLQGELERLAYDKVIVK
;
A
#
# COMPACT_ATOMS: atom_id res chain seq x y z
N MET A 1 -9.63 12.85 2.28
CA MET A 1 -8.91 12.19 3.40
C MET A 1 -9.24 12.76 4.79
N ASN A 2 -9.74 13.99 4.90
CA ASN A 2 -9.99 14.64 6.21
C ASN A 2 -11.28 14.27 6.96
N LEU A 3 -12.33 13.75 6.30
CA LEU A 3 -13.58 13.37 6.98
C LEU A 3 -13.50 12.06 7.77
N PHE A 4 -12.72 11.08 7.28
CA PHE A 4 -12.58 9.78 7.96
C PHE A 4 -11.73 9.85 9.23
N CYS A 5 -10.66 10.68 9.26
CA CYS A 5 -9.86 10.88 10.46
C CYS A 5 -10.63 11.64 11.56
N LYS A 6 -11.48 12.60 11.19
CA LYS A 6 -12.27 13.37 12.14
C LYS A 6 -13.38 12.53 12.80
N ASN A 7 -13.97 11.60 12.05
CA ASN A 7 -15.00 10.69 12.59
C ASN A 7 -14.41 9.60 13.51
N LYS A 8 -13.16 9.17 13.31
CA LYS A 8 -12.51 8.16 14.18
C LYS A 8 -12.38 8.66 15.62
N ASN A 9 -12.01 9.91 15.81
CA ASN A 9 -11.90 10.51 17.15
C ASN A 9 -13.27 10.61 17.86
N ILE A 10 -14.34 10.98 17.16
CA ILE A 10 -15.68 11.08 17.72
C ILE A 10 -16.18 9.71 18.17
N TYR A 11 -15.93 8.67 17.40
CA TYR A 11 -16.34 7.30 17.72
C TYR A 11 -15.60 6.75 18.94
N ASP A 12 -14.29 7.00 19.06
CA ASP A 12 -13.48 6.63 20.23
C ASP A 12 -13.96 7.36 21.50
N TYR A 13 -14.37 8.64 21.41
CA TYR A 13 -14.96 9.38 22.52
C TYR A 13 -16.34 8.84 22.92
N LEU A 14 -17.21 8.50 21.97
CA LEU A 14 -18.52 7.93 22.26
C LEU A 14 -18.40 6.57 22.96
N LYS A 15 -17.45 5.72 22.55
CA LYS A 15 -17.14 4.46 23.24
C LYS A 15 -16.67 4.68 24.67
N LEU A 16 -15.78 5.64 24.90
CA LEU A 16 -15.31 5.96 26.24
C LEU A 16 -16.47 6.41 27.14
N ILE A 17 -17.35 7.25 26.65
CA ILE A 17 -18.56 7.68 27.36
C ILE A 17 -19.46 6.48 27.68
N LEU A 18 -19.69 5.59 26.74
CA LEU A 18 -20.48 4.37 26.93
C LEU A 18 -19.88 3.49 28.02
N LEU A 19 -18.54 3.29 28.02
CA LEU A 19 -17.83 2.51 29.03
C LEU A 19 -17.97 3.13 30.43
N VAL A 20 -17.87 4.44 30.55
CA VAL A 20 -18.08 5.15 31.82
C VAL A 20 -19.50 4.97 32.30
N ILE A 21 -20.51 5.08 31.43
CA ILE A 21 -21.91 4.82 31.74
C ILE A 21 -22.11 3.38 32.23
N MET A 22 -21.54 2.39 31.57
CA MET A 22 -21.64 0.98 31.92
C MET A 22 -20.98 0.71 33.27
N PHE A 23 -19.84 1.31 33.57
CA PHE A 23 -19.17 1.21 34.87
C PHE A 23 -20.01 1.83 35.99
N MET A 24 -20.62 2.99 35.76
CA MET A 24 -21.54 3.63 36.69
C MET A 24 -22.77 2.77 36.95
N PHE A 25 -23.32 2.10 35.94
CA PHE A 25 -24.42 1.13 36.10
C PHE A 25 -24.00 -0.04 36.98
N CYS A 26 -22.81 -0.62 36.82
CA CYS A 26 -22.28 -1.66 37.68
C CYS A 26 -22.26 -1.23 39.17
N LEU A 27 -21.87 0.01 39.43
CA LEU A 27 -21.84 0.56 40.79
C LEU A 27 -23.26 0.74 41.36
N ILE A 28 -24.19 1.32 40.57
CA ILE A 28 -25.55 1.62 41.01
C ILE A 28 -26.33 0.33 41.30
N PHE A 29 -26.22 -0.67 40.42
CA PHE A 29 -26.99 -1.92 40.55
C PHE A 29 -26.26 -3.02 41.33
N LYS A 30 -25.14 -2.69 42.03
CA LYS A 30 -24.34 -3.65 42.82
C LYS A 30 -24.04 -4.93 42.05
N ALA A 31 -23.46 -4.76 40.84
CA ALA A 31 -23.10 -5.85 39.97
C ALA A 31 -22.24 -6.90 40.69
N SER A 32 -22.34 -8.16 40.28
CA SER A 32 -21.53 -9.23 40.85
C SER A 32 -20.08 -9.15 40.35
N ILE A 33 -19.15 -9.77 41.06
CA ILE A 33 -17.74 -9.89 40.62
C ILE A 33 -17.66 -10.50 39.22
N ARG A 34 -18.56 -11.42 38.90
CA ARG A 34 -18.64 -12.06 37.55
C ARG A 34 -18.91 -11.03 36.45
N ASP A 35 -19.75 -10.04 36.70
CA ASP A 35 -20.13 -9.01 35.73
C ASP A 35 -18.99 -8.05 35.47
N TYR A 36 -18.17 -7.73 36.49
CA TYR A 36 -16.95 -6.96 36.33
C TYR A 36 -15.88 -7.76 35.56
N ILE A 37 -15.73 -9.05 35.83
CA ILE A 37 -14.79 -9.91 35.07
C ILE A 37 -15.24 -9.98 33.60
N LEU A 38 -16.53 -10.16 33.34
CA LEU A 38 -17.05 -10.16 31.97
C LEU A 38 -16.74 -8.84 31.25
N LEU A 39 -16.97 -7.71 31.92
CA LEU A 39 -16.65 -6.39 31.38
C LEU A 39 -15.15 -6.26 31.02
N ILE A 40 -14.26 -6.70 31.89
CA ILE A 40 -12.80 -6.66 31.65
C ILE A 40 -12.41 -7.56 30.47
N VAL A 41 -12.93 -8.78 30.39
CA VAL A 41 -12.66 -9.72 29.30
C VAL A 41 -13.10 -9.13 27.94
N LEU A 42 -14.29 -8.55 27.90
CA LEU A 42 -14.82 -7.93 26.69
C LEU A 42 -13.98 -6.72 26.25
N LEU A 43 -13.49 -5.91 27.20
CA LEU A 43 -12.56 -4.81 26.93
C LEU A 43 -11.21 -5.28 26.37
N LEU A 44 -10.68 -6.38 26.90
CA LEU A 44 -9.44 -6.97 26.41
C LEU A 44 -9.60 -7.49 24.97
N ILE A 45 -10.73 -8.11 24.66
CA ILE A 45 -11.04 -8.59 23.30
C ILE A 45 -11.15 -7.40 22.34
N GLU A 46 -11.87 -6.34 22.71
CA GLU A 46 -11.97 -5.13 21.90
C GLU A 46 -10.61 -4.48 21.65
N TYR A 47 -9.76 -4.41 22.68
CA TYR A 47 -8.40 -3.89 22.53
C TYR A 47 -7.54 -4.73 21.57
N ALA A 48 -7.66 -6.06 21.62
CA ALA A 48 -7.00 -6.98 20.71
C ALA A 48 -7.46 -6.75 19.24
N PHE A 49 -8.76 -6.54 19.02
CA PHE A 49 -9.30 -6.19 17.71
C PHE A 49 -8.74 -4.85 17.20
N LYS A 50 -8.64 -3.85 18.08
CA LYS A 50 -8.08 -2.53 17.74
C LYS A 50 -6.59 -2.60 17.34
N ILE A 51 -5.81 -3.43 18.04
CA ILE A 51 -4.41 -3.70 17.67
C ILE A 51 -4.34 -4.36 16.30
N GLY A 52 -5.12 -5.43 16.08
CA GLY A 52 -5.19 -6.12 14.79
C GLY A 52 -5.60 -5.19 13.65
N PHE A 53 -6.59 -4.34 13.87
CA PHE A 53 -7.03 -3.34 12.91
C PHE A 53 -5.93 -2.33 12.56
N ASN A 54 -5.26 -1.77 13.58
CA ASN A 54 -4.15 -0.81 13.37
C ASN A 54 -2.97 -1.46 12.65
N TYR A 55 -2.69 -2.74 12.94
CA TYR A 55 -1.67 -3.51 12.22
C TYR A 55 -2.01 -3.66 10.74
N ILE A 56 -3.25 -4.08 10.43
CA ILE A 56 -3.73 -4.22 9.04
C ILE A 56 -3.75 -2.86 8.32
N ASP A 57 -4.17 -1.79 9.01
CA ASP A 57 -4.17 -0.43 8.46
C ASP A 57 -2.75 0.07 8.18
N SER A 58 -1.77 -0.29 9.02
CA SER A 58 -0.35 0.02 8.80
C SER A 58 0.22 -0.70 7.57
N ILE A 59 -0.17 -1.95 7.33
CA ILE A 59 0.19 -2.72 6.14
C ILE A 59 -0.47 -2.13 4.88
N ASN A 60 -1.65 -1.52 5.00
CA ASN A 60 -2.39 -0.93 3.89
C ASN A 60 -1.68 0.26 3.23
N TYR A 61 -0.70 0.89 3.90
CA TYR A 61 0.17 1.90 3.28
C TYR A 61 1.06 1.33 2.17
N THR A 62 1.30 0.03 2.17
CA THR A 62 2.15 -0.66 1.18
C THR A 62 1.36 -1.37 0.07
N ILE A 63 0.05 -1.53 0.23
CA ILE A 63 -0.77 -2.35 -0.67
C ILE A 63 -2.01 -1.58 -1.15
N SER A 64 -1.98 -1.07 -2.38
CA SER A 64 -3.11 -0.36 -3.01
C SER A 64 -4.14 -1.35 -3.59
N ASN A 65 -4.73 -2.23 -2.79
CA ASN A 65 -5.66 -3.20 -3.32
C ASN A 65 -7.09 -2.95 -2.81
N LYS A 66 -8.07 -3.02 -3.73
CA LYS A 66 -9.53 -3.01 -3.48
C LYS A 66 -9.91 -4.07 -2.42
N PHE A 67 -9.16 -5.16 -2.36
CA PHE A 67 -9.28 -6.25 -1.41
C PHE A 67 -9.08 -5.81 0.05
N TYR A 68 -7.98 -5.09 0.35
CA TYR A 68 -7.73 -4.59 1.71
C TYR A 68 -8.77 -3.57 2.16
N LYS A 69 -9.25 -2.72 1.25
CA LYS A 69 -10.37 -1.83 1.56
C LYS A 69 -11.63 -2.61 1.94
N ASN A 70 -11.88 -3.73 1.28
CA ASN A 70 -13.02 -4.60 1.62
C ASN A 70 -12.80 -5.33 2.93
N ILE A 71 -11.59 -5.83 3.24
CA ILE A 71 -11.26 -6.43 4.55
C ILE A 71 -11.46 -5.40 5.65
N LEU A 72 -10.92 -4.19 5.52
CA LEU A 72 -11.10 -3.12 6.51
C LEU A 72 -12.58 -2.77 6.72
N LYS A 73 -13.37 -2.75 5.64
CA LYS A 73 -14.80 -2.51 5.70
C LYS A 73 -15.54 -3.63 6.44
N THR A 74 -15.17 -4.88 6.18
CA THR A 74 -15.76 -6.06 6.85
C THR A 74 -15.34 -6.12 8.32
N LEU A 75 -14.09 -5.82 8.65
CA LEU A 75 -13.62 -5.72 10.04
C LEU A 75 -14.35 -4.61 10.82
N ASN A 76 -14.66 -3.48 10.18
CA ASN A 76 -15.48 -2.44 10.80
C ASN A 76 -16.91 -2.90 11.10
N ILE A 77 -17.51 -3.70 10.20
CA ILE A 77 -18.84 -4.28 10.42
C ILE A 77 -18.80 -5.27 11.58
N LEU A 78 -17.82 -6.19 11.61
CA LEU A 78 -17.62 -7.14 12.70
C LEU A 78 -17.36 -6.44 14.04
N ASN A 79 -16.61 -5.37 14.06
CA ASN A 79 -16.38 -4.57 15.27
C ASN A 79 -17.69 -3.92 15.77
N PHE A 80 -18.54 -3.46 14.87
CA PHE A 80 -19.86 -2.93 15.21
C PHE A 80 -20.79 -4.02 15.77
N GLU A 81 -20.84 -5.20 15.16
CA GLU A 81 -21.61 -6.35 15.67
C GLU A 81 -21.12 -6.78 17.06
N PHE A 82 -19.79 -6.73 17.29
CA PHE A 82 -19.19 -7.04 18.57
C PHE A 82 -19.55 -6.01 19.65
N ASP A 83 -19.55 -4.72 19.32
CA ASP A 83 -20.00 -3.65 20.22
C ASP A 83 -21.46 -3.85 20.63
N PHE A 84 -22.31 -4.24 19.70
CA PHE A 84 -23.75 -4.50 19.98
C PHE A 84 -23.93 -5.70 20.89
N LEU A 85 -23.21 -6.81 20.64
CA LEU A 85 -23.21 -7.98 21.51
C LEU A 85 -22.71 -7.63 22.90
N PHE A 86 -21.67 -6.81 23.01
CA PHE A 86 -21.09 -6.35 24.26
C PHE A 86 -22.15 -5.64 25.11
N VAL A 87 -22.82 -4.66 24.54
CA VAL A 87 -23.90 -3.91 25.22
C VAL A 87 -25.04 -4.86 25.66
N TYR A 88 -25.43 -5.77 24.77
CA TYR A 88 -26.47 -6.74 25.06
C TYR A 88 -26.09 -7.66 26.24
N LEU A 89 -24.89 -8.29 26.22
CA LEU A 89 -24.47 -9.20 27.30
C LEU A 89 -24.32 -8.47 28.63
N PHE A 90 -23.89 -7.23 28.61
CA PHE A 90 -23.80 -6.40 29.80
C PHE A 90 -25.18 -6.14 30.44
N PHE A 91 -26.16 -5.74 29.63
CA PHE A 91 -27.52 -5.51 30.15
C PHE A 91 -28.21 -6.80 30.57
N ASP A 92 -28.01 -7.93 29.84
CA ASP A 92 -28.55 -9.24 30.22
C ASP A 92 -27.99 -9.70 31.56
N SER A 93 -26.71 -9.47 31.84
CA SER A 93 -26.06 -9.77 33.10
C SER A 93 -26.67 -9.00 34.29
N ILE A 94 -27.00 -7.73 34.10
CA ILE A 94 -27.54 -6.85 35.16
C ILE A 94 -29.03 -7.09 35.37
N PHE A 95 -29.81 -7.13 34.29
CA PHE A 95 -31.27 -7.19 34.34
C PHE A 95 -31.85 -8.62 34.35
N LYS A 96 -30.96 -9.65 34.14
CA LYS A 96 -31.35 -11.07 34.06
C LYS A 96 -32.50 -11.30 33.09
N PHE A 97 -32.45 -10.66 31.94
CA PHE A 97 -33.38 -10.93 30.86
C PHE A 97 -33.31 -12.42 30.53
N ASN A 98 -34.31 -13.21 30.91
CA ASN A 98 -34.32 -14.66 30.72
C ASN A 98 -34.58 -15.05 29.27
N ILE A 99 -33.81 -14.47 28.36
CA ILE A 99 -33.99 -14.64 26.92
C ILE A 99 -32.88 -15.59 26.39
N LYS A 100 -32.92 -16.85 26.91
CA LYS A 100 -31.97 -17.91 26.50
C LYS A 100 -31.89 -18.13 24.98
N TYR A 101 -33.00 -17.92 24.26
CA TYR A 101 -33.08 -18.09 22.83
C TYR A 101 -32.39 -16.94 22.06
N LEU A 102 -32.46 -15.70 22.53
CA LEU A 102 -31.89 -14.55 21.88
C LEU A 102 -30.37 -14.56 21.97
N THR A 103 -29.79 -14.96 23.11
CA THR A 103 -28.34 -15.16 23.26
C THR A 103 -27.84 -16.23 22.30
N GLY A 104 -28.56 -17.36 22.17
CA GLY A 104 -28.21 -18.41 21.21
C GLY A 104 -28.20 -17.93 19.76
N ILE A 105 -29.21 -17.12 19.37
CA ILE A 105 -29.29 -16.54 18.02
C ILE A 105 -28.12 -15.59 17.77
N ILE A 106 -27.80 -14.70 18.72
CA ILE A 106 -26.69 -13.73 18.58
C ILE A 106 -25.37 -14.45 18.46
N PHE A 107 -25.08 -15.47 19.29
CA PHE A 107 -23.89 -16.28 19.17
C PHE A 107 -23.82 -17.05 17.83
N GLY A 108 -24.97 -17.55 17.36
CA GLY A 108 -25.06 -18.21 16.05
C GLY A 108 -24.74 -17.27 14.91
N VAL A 109 -25.28 -16.07 14.90
CA VAL A 109 -24.98 -15.05 13.87
C VAL A 109 -23.50 -14.67 13.88
N LEU A 110 -22.92 -14.41 15.06
CA LEU A 110 -21.49 -14.11 15.21
C LEU A 110 -20.60 -15.26 14.70
N ALA A 111 -20.91 -16.49 15.06
CA ALA A 111 -20.15 -17.66 14.61
C ALA A 111 -20.20 -17.77 13.07
N ILE A 112 -21.37 -17.59 12.47
CA ILE A 112 -21.55 -17.60 11.02
C ILE A 112 -20.74 -16.44 10.36
N SER A 113 -20.82 -15.24 10.93
CA SER A 113 -20.07 -14.07 10.43
C SER A 113 -18.56 -14.31 10.47
N ILE A 114 -18.03 -14.91 11.55
CA ILE A 114 -16.60 -15.27 11.67
C ILE A 114 -16.21 -16.33 10.64
N ILE A 115 -17.04 -17.36 10.44
CA ILE A 115 -16.78 -18.42 9.45
C ILE A 115 -16.78 -17.85 8.04
N LEU A 116 -17.78 -17.04 7.68
CA LEU A 116 -17.86 -16.37 6.37
C LEU A 116 -16.68 -15.44 6.14
N PHE A 117 -16.25 -14.70 7.15
CA PHE A 117 -15.10 -13.83 7.10
C PHE A 117 -13.80 -14.62 6.92
N SER A 118 -13.59 -15.71 7.67
CA SER A 118 -12.44 -16.59 7.54
C SER A 118 -12.38 -17.25 6.15
N PHE A 119 -13.54 -17.68 5.63
CA PHE A 119 -13.67 -18.21 4.28
C PHE A 119 -13.35 -17.14 3.21
N PHE A 120 -13.87 -15.93 3.37
CA PHE A 120 -13.60 -14.78 2.51
C PHE A 120 -12.12 -14.42 2.51
N ILE A 121 -11.47 -14.36 3.68
CA ILE A 121 -10.01 -14.18 3.79
C ILE A 121 -9.28 -15.31 3.07
N SER A 122 -9.64 -16.55 3.30
CA SER A 122 -9.01 -17.73 2.68
C SER A 122 -9.12 -17.72 1.15
N LEU A 123 -10.29 -17.36 0.62
CA LEU A 123 -10.47 -17.20 -0.82
C LEU A 123 -9.61 -16.08 -1.39
N ASN A 124 -9.46 -14.99 -0.67
CA ASN A 124 -8.75 -13.80 -1.15
C ASN A 124 -7.25 -13.83 -0.88
N LEU A 125 -6.76 -14.60 0.11
CA LEU A 125 -5.34 -14.90 0.26
C LEU A 125 -4.76 -15.71 -0.93
N LYS A 126 -5.61 -16.37 -1.71
CA LYS A 126 -5.25 -16.94 -3.03
C LYS A 126 -5.06 -15.87 -4.11
N TYR A 127 -5.60 -14.67 -3.94
CA TYR A 127 -5.57 -13.60 -4.93
C TYR A 127 -4.66 -12.46 -4.51
N GLU A 128 -3.55 -12.34 -5.24
CA GLU A 128 -2.72 -11.16 -5.41
C GLU A 128 -2.11 -10.50 -4.16
N ILE A 129 -1.15 -11.16 -3.52
CA ILE A 129 -0.19 -10.41 -2.69
C ILE A 129 0.77 -9.69 -3.63
N LEU A 130 0.51 -8.42 -3.84
CA LEU A 130 1.38 -7.52 -4.58
C LEU A 130 2.04 -6.57 -3.58
N THR A 131 3.36 -6.64 -3.45
CA THR A 131 4.13 -5.84 -2.50
C THR A 131 5.11 -4.95 -3.24
N PHE A 132 5.09 -3.65 -2.93
CA PHE A 132 6.11 -2.71 -3.38
C PHE A 132 7.04 -2.42 -2.20
N ARG A 133 8.30 -2.78 -2.33
CA ARG A 133 9.30 -2.69 -1.26
C ARG A 133 10.69 -2.38 -1.79
N MET A 134 11.56 -1.94 -0.90
CA MET A 134 12.98 -1.84 -1.19
C MET A 134 13.55 -3.21 -1.56
N ALA A 135 14.45 -3.25 -2.53
CA ALA A 135 15.17 -4.45 -2.93
C ALA A 135 16.19 -4.87 -1.86
N ASN A 136 16.43 -6.16 -1.77
CA ASN A 136 17.44 -6.76 -0.90
C ASN A 136 18.32 -7.77 -1.66
N GLU A 137 19.33 -8.32 -1.01
CA GLU A 137 20.30 -9.24 -1.61
C GLU A 137 19.66 -10.42 -2.36
N SER A 138 18.55 -10.96 -1.86
CA SER A 138 17.87 -12.10 -2.49
C SER A 138 17.18 -11.75 -3.81
N ASP A 139 17.06 -10.45 -4.14
CA ASP A 139 16.40 -9.99 -5.36
C ASP A 139 17.39 -9.79 -6.52
N ARG A 140 18.71 -9.72 -6.28
CA ARG A 140 19.76 -9.34 -7.25
C ARG A 140 19.65 -10.11 -8.57
N GLU A 141 19.59 -11.42 -8.52
CA GLU A 141 19.47 -12.30 -9.69
C GLU A 141 18.19 -11.99 -10.49
N SER A 142 17.07 -11.83 -9.78
CA SER A 142 15.77 -11.54 -10.40
C SER A 142 15.78 -10.18 -11.08
N ILE A 143 16.38 -9.17 -10.46
CA ILE A 143 16.51 -7.82 -11.00
C ILE A 143 17.39 -7.81 -12.25
N LEU A 144 18.56 -8.48 -12.19
CA LEU A 144 19.45 -8.59 -13.36
C LEU A 144 18.72 -9.24 -14.54
N ASN A 145 18.02 -10.34 -14.31
CA ASN A 145 17.26 -11.01 -15.35
C ASN A 145 16.20 -10.08 -15.98
N ILE A 146 15.50 -9.28 -15.16
CA ILE A 146 14.53 -8.29 -15.66
C ILE A 146 15.20 -7.21 -16.49
N TYR A 147 16.38 -6.72 -16.10
CA TYR A 147 17.15 -5.74 -16.86
C TYR A 147 17.61 -6.30 -18.21
N LEU A 148 18.16 -7.52 -18.22
CA LEU A 148 18.60 -8.19 -19.45
C LEU A 148 17.43 -8.48 -20.40
N GLU A 149 16.26 -8.90 -19.86
CA GLU A 149 15.03 -9.03 -20.65
C GLU A 149 14.60 -7.68 -21.25
N GLY A 150 14.75 -6.58 -20.50
CA GLY A 150 14.47 -5.23 -20.96
C GLY A 150 15.45 -4.76 -22.07
N ALA A 151 16.76 -4.97 -21.88
CA ALA A 151 17.79 -4.64 -22.85
C ALA A 151 17.59 -5.39 -24.17
N ASN A 152 17.30 -6.69 -24.11
CA ASN A 152 16.99 -7.48 -25.30
C ASN A 152 15.74 -6.98 -26.04
N ALA A 153 14.68 -6.63 -25.30
CA ALA A 153 13.46 -6.10 -25.92
C ALA A 153 13.70 -4.71 -26.58
N LEU A 154 14.56 -3.87 -26.01
CA LEU A 154 14.96 -2.59 -26.61
C LEU A 154 15.78 -2.82 -27.88
N LYS A 155 16.69 -3.78 -27.88
CA LYS A 155 17.48 -4.19 -29.04
C LYS A 155 16.59 -4.67 -30.20
N GLU A 156 15.60 -5.52 -29.90
CA GLU A 156 14.60 -6.01 -30.86
C GLU A 156 13.76 -4.86 -31.47
N ASP A 157 13.48 -3.82 -30.66
CA ASP A 157 12.76 -2.62 -31.10
C ASP A 157 13.67 -1.62 -31.85
N GLY A 158 14.99 -1.88 -32.00
CA GLY A 158 15.96 -0.99 -32.63
C GLY A 158 16.27 0.26 -31.80
N VAL A 159 16.10 0.22 -30.50
CA VAL A 159 16.32 1.33 -29.58
C VAL A 159 17.70 1.22 -28.96
N ASP A 160 18.55 2.24 -29.13
CA ASP A 160 19.91 2.32 -28.57
C ASP A 160 19.85 2.83 -27.10
N GLN A 161 19.14 2.08 -26.27
CA GLN A 161 19.08 2.26 -24.82
C GLN A 161 19.41 0.92 -24.18
N TRP A 162 20.27 0.91 -23.15
CA TRP A 162 20.76 -0.30 -22.49
C TRP A 162 21.49 -1.25 -23.47
N GLN A 163 22.31 -0.68 -24.37
CA GLN A 163 23.10 -1.44 -25.34
C GLN A 163 24.59 -1.24 -25.10
N GLY A 164 25.43 -2.12 -25.62
CA GLY A 164 26.90 -2.02 -25.49
C GLY A 164 27.34 -1.96 -24.02
N ASN A 165 28.08 -0.93 -23.66
CA ASN A 165 28.61 -0.70 -22.32
C ASN A 165 27.53 -0.24 -21.30
N TYR A 166 26.33 0.09 -21.77
CA TYR A 166 25.23 0.60 -20.94
C TYR A 166 24.20 -0.48 -20.58
N VAL A 167 24.47 -1.76 -20.91
CA VAL A 167 23.64 -2.88 -20.46
C VAL A 167 23.74 -2.97 -18.95
N PRO A 168 22.62 -2.89 -18.20
CA PRO A 168 22.67 -2.97 -16.76
C PRO A 168 23.27 -4.29 -16.26
N SER A 169 24.11 -4.19 -15.25
CA SER A 169 24.90 -5.27 -14.67
C SER A 169 24.66 -5.42 -13.17
N PHE A 170 25.32 -6.37 -12.51
CA PHE A 170 25.34 -6.45 -11.06
C PHE A 170 25.90 -5.20 -10.39
N LYS A 171 26.89 -4.54 -11.01
CA LYS A 171 27.44 -3.29 -10.49
C LYS A 171 26.35 -2.23 -10.34
N ASP A 172 25.51 -2.06 -11.37
CA ASP A 172 24.38 -1.11 -11.31
C ASP A 172 23.35 -1.46 -10.24
N ILE A 173 23.20 -2.74 -9.93
CA ILE A 173 22.30 -3.20 -8.86
C ILE A 173 22.92 -2.88 -7.50
N ASP A 174 24.18 -3.22 -7.31
CA ASP A 174 24.89 -3.09 -6.03
C ASP A 174 25.06 -1.63 -5.60
N GLU A 175 25.18 -0.70 -6.54
CA GLU A 175 25.25 0.75 -6.28
C GLU A 175 23.93 1.29 -5.69
N HIS A 176 22.81 0.63 -5.96
CA HIS A 176 21.47 1.09 -5.55
C HIS A 176 20.79 0.20 -4.52
N LEU A 177 21.33 -0.99 -4.27
CA LEU A 177 20.72 -2.00 -3.39
C LEU A 177 20.68 -1.52 -1.94
N GLY A 178 19.50 -1.56 -1.33
CA GLY A 178 19.28 -1.08 0.03
C GLY A 178 19.30 0.44 0.18
N ILE A 179 19.42 1.20 -0.91
CA ILE A 179 19.46 2.68 -0.92
C ILE A 179 18.20 3.22 -1.58
N ASP A 180 18.01 2.99 -2.87
CA ASP A 180 16.96 3.59 -3.70
C ASP A 180 16.41 2.62 -4.76
N LEU A 181 16.84 1.35 -4.76
CA LEU A 181 16.33 0.30 -5.62
C LEU A 181 15.09 -0.35 -5.00
N TYR A 182 13.98 -0.34 -5.74
CA TYR A 182 12.70 -0.91 -5.33
C TYR A 182 12.25 -2.01 -6.28
N VAL A 183 11.49 -2.95 -5.73
CA VAL A 183 10.87 -4.04 -6.49
C VAL A 183 9.37 -4.08 -6.27
N LEU A 184 8.66 -4.50 -7.31
CA LEU A 184 7.29 -4.95 -7.21
C LEU A 184 7.30 -6.47 -7.18
N GLU A 185 6.87 -7.04 -6.08
CA GLU A 185 6.79 -8.46 -5.84
C GLU A 185 5.35 -8.94 -6.00
N TYR A 186 5.16 -10.02 -6.74
CA TYR A 186 3.87 -10.69 -6.95
C TYR A 186 4.02 -12.18 -6.63
N HIS A 187 3.25 -12.67 -5.64
CA HIS A 187 3.38 -14.05 -5.14
C HIS A 187 4.83 -14.45 -4.83
N ARG A 188 5.56 -13.60 -4.08
CA ARG A 188 6.97 -13.81 -3.70
C ARG A 188 7.94 -13.89 -4.89
N ARG A 189 7.56 -13.33 -6.03
CA ARG A 189 8.44 -13.22 -7.21
C ARG A 189 8.58 -11.76 -7.61
N VAL A 190 9.77 -11.31 -7.84
CA VAL A 190 10.03 -9.98 -8.39
C VAL A 190 9.51 -9.94 -9.82
N VAL A 191 8.59 -9.03 -10.09
CA VAL A 191 7.95 -8.86 -11.41
C VAL A 191 8.32 -7.55 -12.09
N SER A 192 8.72 -6.55 -11.33
CA SER A 192 9.19 -5.26 -11.84
C SER A 192 10.20 -4.65 -10.88
N THR A 193 11.06 -3.77 -11.40
CA THR A 193 12.08 -3.04 -10.63
C THR A 193 12.16 -1.59 -11.06
N VAL A 194 12.63 -0.72 -10.16
CA VAL A 194 12.81 0.72 -10.37
C VAL A 194 13.82 1.30 -9.38
N CYS A 195 14.65 2.27 -9.80
CA CYS A 195 15.42 3.12 -8.90
C CYS A 195 14.67 4.44 -8.68
N LEU A 196 14.61 4.89 -7.42
CA LEU A 196 13.92 6.11 -6.98
C LEU A 196 14.89 7.01 -6.22
N VAL A 197 15.54 7.93 -6.94
CA VAL A 197 16.50 8.86 -6.35
C VAL A 197 15.76 10.09 -5.82
N GLU A 198 15.90 10.36 -4.53
CA GLU A 198 15.23 11.48 -3.85
C GLU A 198 16.15 12.69 -3.74
N GLY A 199 15.62 13.87 -4.01
CA GLY A 199 16.36 15.12 -3.86
C GLY A 199 16.68 15.78 -5.20
N ILE A 200 17.93 16.17 -5.38
CA ILE A 200 18.44 16.78 -6.61
C ILE A 200 19.22 15.69 -7.36
N ASP A 201 18.88 15.52 -8.60
CA ASP A 201 19.57 14.63 -9.55
C ASP A 201 20.42 15.52 -10.47
N GLU A 202 21.74 15.36 -10.41
CA GLU A 202 22.69 16.21 -11.17
C GLU A 202 22.44 16.14 -12.68
N ASP A 203 22.08 14.97 -13.20
CA ASP A 203 21.76 14.80 -14.63
C ASP A 203 20.50 15.60 -15.04
N TYR A 204 19.65 15.99 -14.08
CA TYR A 204 18.42 16.75 -14.35
C TYR A 204 18.54 18.26 -14.11
N GLU A 205 19.69 18.75 -13.66
CA GLU A 205 19.89 20.18 -13.44
C GLU A 205 19.92 20.98 -14.75
N ASN A 206 20.55 20.42 -15.80
CA ASN A 206 20.75 21.10 -17.08
C ASN A 206 19.74 20.65 -18.14
N ILE A 207 18.46 20.94 -17.93
CA ILE A 207 17.41 20.64 -18.90
C ILE A 207 17.37 21.66 -20.05
N LYS A 208 17.34 21.19 -21.31
CA LYS A 208 16.90 21.98 -22.45
C LYS A 208 15.38 22.04 -22.49
N GLY A 209 14.81 22.97 -21.75
CA GLY A 209 13.37 23.07 -21.51
C GLY A 209 13.07 23.67 -20.15
N LYS A 210 11.96 23.26 -19.55
CA LYS A 210 11.59 23.75 -18.20
C LYS A 210 10.77 22.69 -17.44
N TRP A 211 11.23 22.33 -16.26
CA TRP A 211 10.45 21.52 -15.33
C TRP A 211 9.19 22.27 -14.84
N ASN A 212 8.06 21.56 -14.78
CA ASN A 212 6.83 22.07 -14.13
C ASN A 212 6.86 21.75 -12.63
N THR A 213 7.72 20.85 -12.21
CA THR A 213 7.89 20.39 -10.84
C THR A 213 8.90 21.23 -10.08
N SER A 214 8.74 21.30 -8.76
CA SER A 214 9.65 22.00 -7.85
C SER A 214 10.62 21.01 -7.17
N ILE A 215 11.54 21.56 -6.37
CA ILE A 215 12.45 20.80 -5.50
C ILE A 215 11.81 20.74 -4.11
N PRO A 216 11.86 19.61 -3.40
CA PRO A 216 12.46 18.32 -3.79
C PRO A 216 11.56 17.47 -4.69
N TYR A 217 12.16 16.56 -5.45
CA TYR A 217 11.46 15.62 -6.34
C TYR A 217 12.06 14.22 -6.22
N ILE A 218 11.39 13.23 -6.81
CA ILE A 218 11.91 11.87 -6.99
C ILE A 218 12.21 11.66 -8.48
N SER A 219 13.45 11.34 -8.81
CA SER A 219 13.84 10.85 -10.13
C SER A 219 13.55 9.36 -10.25
N ILE A 220 12.92 8.96 -11.35
CA ILE A 220 12.52 7.58 -11.60
C ILE A 220 13.45 7.02 -12.70
N HIS A 221 14.32 6.10 -12.33
CA HIS A 221 15.27 5.47 -13.23
C HIS A 221 15.10 3.96 -13.33
N LYS A 222 15.64 3.36 -14.39
CA LYS A 222 15.75 1.91 -14.58
C LYS A 222 14.41 1.15 -14.39
N VAL A 223 13.28 1.74 -14.85
CA VAL A 223 11.98 1.07 -14.81
C VAL A 223 11.97 -0.13 -15.75
N ALA A 224 11.78 -1.32 -15.19
CA ALA A 224 11.68 -2.54 -15.97
C ALA A 224 10.63 -3.51 -15.40
N THR A 225 10.04 -4.31 -16.30
CA THR A 225 9.06 -5.36 -15.94
C THR A 225 9.40 -6.63 -16.71
N SER A 226 9.44 -7.75 -15.99
CA SER A 226 9.73 -9.06 -16.60
C SER A 226 8.79 -9.38 -17.74
N ASN A 227 9.34 -9.90 -18.83
CA ASN A 227 8.62 -10.30 -20.04
C ASN A 227 7.50 -11.30 -19.75
N LYS A 228 7.72 -12.20 -18.78
CA LYS A 228 6.74 -13.19 -18.32
C LYS A 228 5.44 -12.56 -17.81
N TYR A 229 5.52 -11.33 -17.31
CA TYR A 229 4.41 -10.61 -16.69
C TYR A 229 3.95 -9.40 -17.50
N LYS A 230 4.39 -9.26 -18.76
CA LYS A 230 3.90 -8.20 -19.66
C LYS A 230 2.38 -8.29 -19.86
N LYS A 231 1.75 -7.16 -20.15
CA LYS A 231 0.29 -7.00 -20.36
C LYS A 231 -0.58 -7.28 -19.13
N GLN A 232 0.00 -7.50 -17.95
CA GLN A 232 -0.73 -7.68 -16.68
C GLN A 232 -0.79 -6.39 -15.83
N SER A 233 -0.46 -5.25 -16.44
CA SER A 233 -0.51 -3.92 -15.81
C SER A 233 0.45 -3.71 -14.62
N PHE A 234 1.46 -4.57 -14.42
CA PHE A 234 2.40 -4.42 -13.31
C PHE A 234 3.20 -3.13 -13.37
N ALA A 235 3.67 -2.72 -14.55
CA ALA A 235 4.33 -1.41 -14.72
C ALA A 235 3.42 -0.26 -14.27
N LYS A 236 2.13 -0.27 -14.64
CA LYS A 236 1.17 0.75 -14.22
C LYS A 236 0.88 0.71 -12.72
N LYS A 237 0.80 -0.50 -12.15
CA LYS A 237 0.68 -0.69 -10.69
C LYS A 237 1.90 -0.11 -9.97
N MET A 238 3.12 -0.38 -10.47
CA MET A 238 4.36 0.18 -9.93
C MET A 238 4.33 1.71 -9.93
N MET A 239 3.99 2.35 -11.06
CA MET A 239 3.86 3.81 -11.12
C MET A 239 2.86 4.36 -10.10
N SER A 240 1.75 3.66 -9.86
CA SER A 240 0.78 4.06 -8.82
C SER A 240 1.36 3.97 -7.40
N TYR A 241 2.22 3.00 -7.11
CA TYR A 241 2.94 2.92 -5.83
C TYR A 241 3.93 4.07 -5.67
N ILE A 242 4.68 4.39 -6.74
CA ILE A 242 5.62 5.51 -6.78
C ILE A 242 4.88 6.83 -6.52
N GLU A 243 3.75 7.06 -7.18
CA GLU A 243 2.92 8.26 -6.96
C GLU A 243 2.40 8.35 -5.52
N ASN A 244 2.00 7.22 -4.92
CA ASN A 244 1.57 7.19 -3.52
C ASN A 244 2.75 7.46 -2.57
N LEU A 245 3.96 6.99 -2.90
CA LEU A 245 5.17 7.30 -2.15
C LEU A 245 5.48 8.80 -2.23
N ALA A 246 5.47 9.38 -3.43
CA ALA A 246 5.70 10.80 -3.68
C ALA A 246 4.69 11.69 -2.93
N LYS A 247 3.40 11.33 -2.93
CA LYS A 247 2.36 12.02 -2.13
C LYS A 247 2.67 12.03 -0.64
N ARG A 248 3.13 10.90 -0.09
CA ARG A 248 3.49 10.81 1.34
C ARG A 248 4.70 11.66 1.68
N LYS A 249 5.69 11.68 0.78
CA LYS A 249 6.92 12.46 0.93
C LYS A 249 6.74 13.94 0.56
N ARG A 250 5.60 14.31 -0.03
CA ARG A 250 5.33 15.67 -0.56
C ARG A 250 6.37 16.07 -1.60
N MET A 251 6.67 15.17 -2.51
CA MET A 251 7.64 15.36 -3.59
C MET A 251 6.95 15.19 -4.94
N ASP A 252 7.44 15.91 -5.94
CA ASP A 252 7.05 15.75 -7.32
C ASP A 252 7.83 14.61 -7.99
N LEU A 253 7.50 14.26 -9.22
CA LEU A 253 8.11 13.13 -9.95
C LEU A 253 8.71 13.59 -11.26
N ARG A 254 9.93 13.09 -11.57
CA ARG A 254 10.62 13.29 -12.85
C ARG A 254 11.04 11.94 -13.41
N ILE A 255 11.07 11.81 -14.73
CA ILE A 255 11.46 10.59 -15.43
C ILE A 255 11.97 10.95 -16.81
N ASP A 256 12.92 10.18 -17.33
CA ASP A 256 13.44 10.31 -18.68
C ASP A 256 13.33 9.00 -19.48
N THR A 257 13.50 9.10 -20.79
CA THR A 257 13.63 7.94 -21.66
C THR A 257 14.30 8.30 -23.00
N HIS A 258 14.85 7.30 -23.68
CA HIS A 258 15.42 7.49 -25.02
C HIS A 258 14.35 7.95 -26.03
N LYS A 259 14.72 8.84 -26.94
CA LYS A 259 13.80 9.41 -27.96
C LYS A 259 13.09 8.36 -28.80
N ASP A 260 13.78 7.27 -29.13
CA ASP A 260 13.25 6.18 -29.97
C ASP A 260 12.47 5.13 -29.18
N ASN A 261 12.48 5.19 -27.85
CA ASN A 261 11.69 4.29 -27.01
C ASN A 261 10.21 4.71 -26.98
N LYS A 262 9.54 4.55 -28.12
CA LYS A 262 8.12 4.93 -28.29
C LYS A 262 7.21 4.24 -27.29
N LYS A 263 7.50 2.97 -26.94
CA LYS A 263 6.71 2.21 -25.95
C LYS A 263 6.76 2.87 -24.58
N MET A 264 7.95 3.23 -24.11
CA MET A 264 8.12 3.89 -22.81
C MET A 264 7.54 5.31 -22.82
N ARG A 265 7.74 6.08 -23.88
CA ARG A 265 7.15 7.42 -24.04
C ARG A 265 5.62 7.39 -23.90
N ASN A 266 4.96 6.49 -24.65
CA ASN A 266 3.51 6.31 -24.57
C ASN A 266 3.05 5.86 -23.18
N PHE A 267 3.82 4.98 -22.54
CA PHE A 267 3.56 4.52 -21.17
C PHE A 267 3.65 5.67 -20.17
N ILE A 268 4.70 6.46 -20.19
CA ILE A 268 4.91 7.65 -19.32
C ILE A 268 3.73 8.62 -19.46
N ILE A 269 3.35 8.95 -20.70
CA ILE A 269 2.22 9.85 -21.00
C ILE A 269 0.91 9.23 -20.45
N SER A 270 0.70 7.93 -20.62
CA SER A 270 -0.50 7.23 -20.12
C SER A 270 -0.60 7.21 -18.59
N CYS A 271 0.54 7.42 -17.89
CA CYS A 271 0.62 7.60 -16.44
C CYS A 271 0.42 9.07 -16.02
N GLY A 272 0.15 9.97 -16.96
CA GLY A 272 -0.16 11.38 -16.69
C GLY A 272 1.05 12.30 -16.52
N TYR A 273 2.24 11.86 -16.96
CA TYR A 273 3.42 12.71 -17.03
C TYR A 273 3.35 13.59 -18.28
N LYS A 274 3.98 14.75 -18.21
CA LYS A 274 4.07 15.73 -19.31
C LYS A 274 5.50 15.85 -19.77
N TYR A 275 5.69 15.94 -21.08
CA TYR A 275 6.98 16.27 -21.68
C TYR A 275 7.41 17.67 -21.26
N THR A 276 8.67 17.85 -20.88
CA THR A 276 9.22 19.10 -20.35
C THR A 276 10.47 19.57 -21.07
N GLY A 277 11.16 18.70 -21.80
CA GLY A 277 12.38 19.05 -22.51
C GLY A 277 13.31 17.86 -22.70
N GLU A 278 14.60 18.15 -22.80
CA GLU A 278 15.67 17.17 -23.00
C GLU A 278 16.73 17.31 -21.92
N VAL A 279 17.27 16.19 -21.45
CA VAL A 279 18.39 16.11 -20.51
C VAL A 279 19.48 15.25 -21.08
N VAL A 280 20.70 15.41 -20.58
CA VAL A 280 21.86 14.62 -20.98
C VAL A 280 22.36 13.87 -19.76
N LEU A 281 22.20 12.55 -19.74
CA LEU A 281 22.68 11.71 -18.65
C LEU A 281 24.16 11.38 -18.87
N GLN A 282 24.93 11.38 -17.78
CA GLN A 282 26.35 11.03 -17.79
C GLN A 282 27.20 11.83 -18.85
N GLY A 283 26.73 13.04 -19.19
CA GLY A 283 27.39 13.92 -20.11
C GLY A 283 27.25 13.59 -21.61
N GLU A 284 26.63 12.46 -21.98
CA GLU A 284 26.56 12.01 -23.39
C GLU A 284 25.25 11.41 -23.85
N LEU A 285 24.42 10.94 -22.92
CA LEU A 285 23.18 10.20 -23.24
C LEU A 285 21.95 11.12 -23.31
N GLU A 286 21.60 11.56 -24.51
CA GLU A 286 20.41 12.40 -24.73
C GLU A 286 19.13 11.64 -24.37
N ARG A 287 18.24 12.27 -23.58
CA ARG A 287 16.97 11.72 -23.12
C ARG A 287 15.85 12.75 -23.21
N LEU A 288 14.65 12.28 -23.51
CA LEU A 288 13.43 13.09 -23.40
C LEU A 288 12.95 13.07 -21.95
N ALA A 289 12.79 14.25 -21.38
CA ALA A 289 12.43 14.48 -19.99
C ALA A 289 10.93 14.70 -19.81
N TYR A 290 10.39 14.13 -18.77
CA TYR A 290 8.98 14.22 -18.40
C TYR A 290 8.84 14.46 -16.88
N ASP A 291 7.80 15.19 -16.50
CA ASP A 291 7.49 15.37 -15.08
C ASP A 291 6.01 15.20 -14.74
N LYS A 292 5.74 15.03 -13.46
CA LYS A 292 4.39 14.99 -12.90
C LYS A 292 4.34 15.72 -11.58
N VAL A 293 3.55 16.79 -11.53
CA VAL A 293 3.27 17.55 -10.31
C VAL A 293 2.33 16.73 -9.42
N ILE A 294 2.78 16.40 -8.22
CA ILE A 294 2.07 15.64 -7.20
C ILE A 294 1.60 16.56 -6.08
N VAL A 295 2.46 17.51 -5.70
CA VAL A 295 2.19 18.49 -4.64
C VAL A 295 1.52 19.69 -5.27
N LYS A 296 0.30 20.01 -4.81
CA LYS A 296 -0.43 21.22 -5.20
C LYS A 296 -0.50 22.17 -4.03
#